data_af746621b02b6caef5e0a3bf6ccb2d93
#
_entry.id   af746621b02b6caef5e0a3bf6ccb2d93
#
_cell.length_a   1.000
_cell.length_b   1.000
_cell.length_c   1.000
_cell.angle_alpha   90.00
_cell.angle_beta   90.00
_cell.angle_gamma   90.00
#
_symmetry.space_group_name_H-M   'P 1'
#
loop_
_entity.id
_entity.type
_entity.pdbx_description
1 polymer ?
#
loop_
_entity_poly.entity_id
_entity_poly.type
_entity_poly.pdbx_seq_one_letter_code
_entity_poly.pdbx_strand_id
1 'polypeptide(L)'
;MAMITCQSELDIAAASTLHQQLLSVLQAREPLEIDGQAVCRVHAAVLQLLLSLAIEARALNLPVRWLNPSPTLVKSAQLLGLADVLGLSLN
;
A
#
# COMPACT_ATOMS: atom_id res chain seq x y z
N MET A 1 -16.28 3.75 -1.94
CA MET A 1 -14.90 3.41 -2.33
C MET A 1 -13.97 4.49 -1.81
N ALA A 2 -12.91 4.08 -1.13
CA ALA A 2 -11.93 5.01 -0.59
C ALA A 2 -10.71 5.07 -1.50
N MET A 3 -10.11 6.24 -1.64
CA MET A 3 -8.87 6.42 -2.38
C MET A 3 -7.82 7.08 -1.49
N ILE A 4 -6.61 6.54 -1.50
CA ILE A 4 -5.47 7.09 -0.81
C ILE A 4 -4.37 7.34 -1.82
N THR A 5 -3.79 8.55 -1.79
CA THR A 5 -2.68 8.92 -2.65
C THR A 5 -1.39 8.90 -1.84
N CYS A 6 -0.41 8.12 -2.29
CA CYS A 6 0.88 8.03 -1.64
C CYS A 6 1.73 9.25 -1.97
N GLN A 7 2.53 9.69 -0.99
CA GLN A 7 3.52 10.73 -1.17
C GLN A 7 4.72 10.21 -1.95
N SER A 8 5.57 11.12 -2.45
CA SER A 8 6.77 10.74 -3.18
C SER A 8 7.77 9.98 -2.33
N GLU A 9 7.86 10.29 -1.04
CA GLU A 9 8.74 9.60 -0.11
C GLU A 9 7.91 8.86 0.95
N LEU A 10 7.95 7.54 0.91
CA LEU A 10 7.31 6.70 1.92
C LEU A 10 8.34 6.33 2.96
N ASP A 11 8.65 7.29 3.82
CA ASP A 11 9.55 7.13 4.96
C ASP A 11 8.78 6.85 6.25
N ILE A 12 9.47 6.82 7.38
CA ILE A 12 8.86 6.49 8.68
C ILE A 12 7.81 7.53 9.07
N ALA A 13 8.04 8.81 8.74
CA ALA A 13 7.07 9.86 9.03
C ALA A 13 5.78 9.69 8.21
N ALA A 14 5.92 9.34 6.93
CA ALA A 14 4.78 9.07 6.07
C ALA A 14 4.02 7.82 6.51
N ALA A 15 4.72 6.84 7.08
CA ALA A 15 4.11 5.59 7.53
C ALA A 15 3.03 5.82 8.58
N SER A 16 3.24 6.75 9.51
CA SER A 16 2.27 7.04 10.55
C SER A 16 0.96 7.56 9.97
N THR A 17 1.04 8.54 9.06
CA THR A 17 -0.14 9.09 8.40
C THR A 17 -0.85 8.05 7.55
N LEU A 18 -0.08 7.29 6.79
CA LEU A 18 -0.61 6.25 5.93
C LEU A 18 -1.33 5.17 6.75
N HIS A 19 -0.73 4.77 7.87
CA HIS A 19 -1.33 3.78 8.78
C HIS A 19 -2.70 4.24 9.27
N GLN A 20 -2.81 5.50 9.71
CA GLN A 20 -4.07 6.04 10.19
C GLN A 20 -5.13 6.07 9.10
N GLN A 21 -4.75 6.49 7.90
CA GLN A 21 -5.67 6.51 6.76
C GLN A 21 -6.17 5.10 6.42
N LEU A 22 -5.28 4.13 6.38
CA LEU A 22 -5.63 2.75 6.05
C LEU A 22 -6.49 2.11 7.12
N LEU A 23 -6.20 2.35 8.40
CA LEU A 23 -7.05 1.86 9.49
C LEU A 23 -8.46 2.41 9.40
N SER A 24 -8.60 3.69 9.08
CA SER A 24 -9.90 4.33 8.93
C SER A 24 -10.73 3.64 7.84
N VAL A 25 -10.09 3.34 6.69
CA VAL A 25 -10.76 2.66 5.59
C VAL A 25 -11.18 1.24 5.98
N LEU A 26 -10.30 0.51 6.68
CA LEU A 26 -10.62 -0.85 7.13
C LEU A 26 -11.77 -0.86 8.13
N GLN A 27 -11.80 0.11 9.04
CA GLN A 27 -12.89 0.25 10.00
C GLN A 27 -14.21 0.56 9.33
N ALA A 28 -14.18 1.37 8.29
CA ALA A 28 -15.36 1.69 7.49
C ALA A 28 -15.78 0.54 6.56
N ARG A 29 -14.94 -0.48 6.41
CA ARG A 29 -15.15 -1.63 5.53
C ARG A 29 -15.43 -1.24 4.10
N GLU A 30 -14.65 -0.29 3.59
CA GLU A 30 -14.76 0.18 2.22
C GLU A 30 -13.69 -0.43 1.33
N PRO A 31 -14.02 -0.75 0.07
CA PRO A 31 -13.00 -1.08 -0.93
C PRO A 31 -12.00 0.07 -1.05
N LEU A 32 -10.72 -0.27 -1.24
CA LEU A 32 -9.63 0.70 -1.21
C LEU A 32 -8.89 0.74 -2.53
N GLU A 33 -8.66 1.95 -3.04
CA GLU A 33 -7.74 2.18 -4.15
C GLU A 33 -6.57 3.02 -3.63
N ILE A 34 -5.35 2.61 -3.96
CA ILE A 34 -4.13 3.31 -3.53
C ILE A 34 -3.38 3.78 -4.77
N ASP A 35 -3.21 5.09 -4.90
CA ASP A 35 -2.44 5.67 -6.00
C ASP A 35 -0.98 5.76 -5.58
N GLY A 36 -0.13 5.01 -6.28
CA GLY A 36 1.31 4.96 -6.00
C GLY A 36 2.17 5.62 -7.06
N GLN A 37 1.59 6.44 -7.94
CA GLN A 37 2.32 7.01 -9.07
C GLN A 37 3.47 7.92 -8.65
N ALA A 38 3.31 8.68 -7.58
CA ALA A 38 4.31 9.65 -7.14
C ALA A 38 5.47 9.02 -6.34
N VAL A 39 5.37 7.76 -5.95
CA VAL A 39 6.35 7.14 -5.05
C VAL A 39 7.71 7.00 -5.74
N CYS A 40 8.72 7.68 -5.21
CA CYS A 40 10.11 7.57 -5.68
C CYS A 40 11.06 7.01 -4.62
N ARG A 41 10.66 6.94 -3.36
CA ARG A 41 11.43 6.28 -2.29
C ARG A 41 10.50 5.55 -1.37
N VAL A 42 10.88 4.32 -0.99
CA VAL A 42 10.09 3.48 -0.08
C VAL A 42 11.01 2.89 0.97
N HIS A 43 10.71 3.19 2.23
CA HIS A 43 11.39 2.55 3.35
C HIS A 43 10.82 1.14 3.54
N ALA A 44 11.68 0.17 3.85
CA ALA A 44 11.24 -1.22 4.03
C ALA A 44 10.16 -1.36 5.09
N ALA A 45 10.22 -0.56 6.16
CA ALA A 45 9.21 -0.59 7.21
C ALA A 45 7.83 -0.21 6.71
N VAL A 46 7.74 0.67 5.71
CA VAL A 46 6.46 1.05 5.10
C VAL A 46 5.88 -0.13 4.31
N LEU A 47 6.72 -0.87 3.59
CA LEU A 47 6.26 -2.06 2.87
C LEU A 47 5.75 -3.13 3.84
N GLN A 48 6.39 -3.30 5.00
CA GLN A 48 5.90 -4.21 6.02
C GLN A 48 4.55 -3.77 6.57
N LEU A 49 4.36 -2.48 6.76
CA LEU A 49 3.08 -1.92 7.17
C LEU A 49 1.99 -2.21 6.15
N LEU A 50 2.29 -1.96 4.87
CA LEU A 50 1.35 -2.24 3.79
C LEU A 50 1.01 -3.71 3.70
N LEU A 51 1.99 -4.59 3.95
CA LEU A 51 1.76 -6.02 3.98
C LEU A 51 0.76 -6.41 5.07
N SER A 52 0.94 -5.89 6.28
CA SER A 52 0.02 -6.16 7.40
C SER A 52 -1.40 -5.73 7.05
N LEU A 53 -1.54 -4.57 6.43
CA LEU A 53 -2.85 -4.04 6.07
C LEU A 53 -3.48 -4.83 4.92
N ALA A 54 -2.68 -5.30 3.97
CA ALA A 54 -3.17 -6.14 2.88
C ALA A 54 -3.72 -7.47 3.41
N ILE A 55 -3.02 -8.06 4.37
CA ILE A 55 -3.47 -9.31 5.00
C ILE A 55 -4.79 -9.09 5.73
N GLU A 56 -4.89 -8.00 6.48
CA GLU A 56 -6.11 -7.69 7.22
C GLU A 56 -7.29 -7.39 6.30
N ALA A 57 -7.06 -6.64 5.25
CA ALA A 57 -8.10 -6.35 4.26
C ALA A 57 -8.61 -7.65 3.61
N ARG A 58 -7.71 -8.57 3.32
CA ARG A 58 -8.08 -9.87 2.76
C ARG A 58 -8.93 -10.67 3.74
N ALA A 59 -8.58 -10.65 5.01
CA ALA A 59 -9.35 -11.33 6.05
C ALA A 59 -10.77 -10.75 6.18
N LEU A 60 -10.94 -9.46 5.88
CA LEU A 60 -12.23 -8.79 5.89
C LEU A 60 -12.95 -8.85 4.54
N ASN A 61 -12.36 -9.51 3.55
CA ASN A 61 -12.88 -9.58 2.16
C ASN A 61 -13.03 -8.19 1.53
N LEU A 62 -12.12 -7.29 1.85
CA LEU A 62 -12.10 -5.94 1.28
C LEU A 62 -11.08 -5.89 0.15
N PRO A 63 -11.50 -5.57 -1.08
CA PRO A 63 -10.55 -5.46 -2.18
C PRO A 63 -9.64 -4.24 -2.02
N VAL A 64 -8.34 -4.45 -2.25
CA VAL A 64 -7.34 -3.39 -2.28
C VAL A 64 -6.75 -3.37 -3.68
N ARG A 65 -6.80 -2.22 -4.32
CA ARG A 65 -6.36 -2.06 -5.69
C ARG A 65 -5.35 -0.94 -5.80
N TRP A 66 -4.26 -1.21 -6.51
CA TRP A 66 -3.24 -0.19 -6.80
C TRP A 66 -3.55 0.49 -8.12
N LEU A 67 -3.45 1.82 -8.12
CA LEU A 67 -3.57 2.63 -9.32
C LEU A 67 -2.19 3.19 -9.65
N ASN A 68 -1.72 2.93 -10.86
CA ASN A 68 -0.48 3.49 -11.38
C ASN A 68 0.70 3.35 -10.41
N PRO A 69 0.99 2.16 -9.87
CA PRO A 69 2.13 2.02 -8.95
C PRO A 69 3.42 2.39 -9.68
N SER A 70 4.27 3.19 -9.02
CA SER A 70 5.52 3.63 -9.62
C SER A 70 6.47 2.44 -9.81
N PRO A 71 7.41 2.51 -10.78
CA PRO A 71 8.41 1.46 -10.95
C PRO A 71 9.24 1.25 -9.68
N THR A 72 9.55 2.32 -8.95
CA THR A 72 10.29 2.22 -7.68
C THR A 72 9.51 1.42 -6.65
N LEU A 73 8.22 1.66 -6.50
CA LEU A 73 7.37 0.94 -5.56
C LEU A 73 7.30 -0.54 -5.92
N VAL A 74 7.03 -0.84 -7.18
CA VAL A 74 6.95 -2.23 -7.66
C VAL A 74 8.26 -2.96 -7.46
N LYS A 75 9.38 -2.33 -7.83
CA LYS A 75 10.70 -2.94 -7.71
C LYS A 75 11.06 -3.19 -6.25
N SER A 76 10.77 -2.24 -5.36
CA SER A 76 11.03 -2.41 -3.94
C SER A 76 10.24 -3.59 -3.36
N ALA A 77 8.98 -3.71 -3.73
CA ALA A 77 8.15 -4.83 -3.30
C ALA A 77 8.67 -6.16 -3.83
N GLN A 78 9.12 -6.20 -5.09
CA GLN A 78 9.68 -7.40 -5.70
C GLN A 78 10.96 -7.84 -4.99
N LEU A 79 11.84 -6.89 -4.67
CA LEU A 79 13.11 -7.18 -4.00
C LEU A 79 12.90 -7.79 -2.62
N LEU A 80 11.83 -7.44 -1.94
CA LEU A 80 11.49 -7.99 -0.63
C LEU A 80 10.56 -9.21 -0.71
N GLY A 81 10.21 -9.65 -1.93
CA GLY A 81 9.33 -10.79 -2.12
C GLY A 81 7.87 -10.51 -1.73
N LEU A 82 7.46 -9.27 -1.68
CA LEU A 82 6.13 -8.87 -1.23
C LEU A 82 5.18 -8.48 -2.35
N ALA A 83 5.64 -8.47 -3.61
CA ALA A 83 4.86 -7.93 -4.72
C ALA A 83 3.52 -8.66 -4.90
N ASP A 84 3.52 -9.99 -4.82
CA ASP A 84 2.30 -10.77 -5.02
C ASP A 84 1.27 -10.52 -3.91
N VAL A 85 1.72 -10.52 -2.66
CA VAL A 85 0.83 -10.32 -1.52
C VAL A 85 0.26 -8.91 -1.52
N LEU A 86 1.06 -7.92 -1.91
CA LEU A 86 0.61 -6.53 -1.98
C LEU A 86 -0.23 -6.23 -3.22
N GLY A 87 -0.28 -7.14 -4.19
CA GLY A 87 -0.98 -6.88 -5.44
C GLY A 87 -0.21 -5.97 -6.38
N LEU A 88 1.11 -5.93 -6.24
CA LEU A 88 2.00 -5.11 -7.08
C LEU A 88 2.73 -5.93 -8.12
N SER A 89 2.29 -7.14 -8.36
CA SER A 89 2.91 -8.01 -9.35
C SER A 89 2.60 -7.51 -10.76
N LEU A 90 3.62 -7.44 -11.59
CA LEU A 90 3.50 -7.02 -12.99
C LEU A 90 3.30 -8.24 -13.88
N ASN A 91 2.11 -8.72 -13.99
CA ASN A 91 1.82 -9.81 -14.92
C ASN A 91 0.77 -9.39 -15.92
#